data_d6c4cc636abb41289c2fbedfb5316140
#
_entry.id   d6c4cc636abb41289c2fbedfb5316140
#
_cell.length_a   1.000
_cell.length_b   1.000
_cell.length_c   1.000
_cell.angle_alpha   90.00
_cell.angle_beta   90.00
_cell.angle_gamma   90.00
#
_symmetry.space_group_name_H-M   'P 1'
#
loop_
_entity.id
_entity.type
_entity.pdbx_description
1 polymer ?
#
loop_
_entity_poly.entity_id
_entity_poly.type
_entity_poly.pdbx_seq_one_letter_code
_entity_poly.pdbx_strand_id
1 'polypeptide(L)'
;VFSGTSIGAFNSILFAMDEVEKADKLWEEVTMEKLVPISKTELIKRGIGLYLGGKNLQLAKKFLTDKLEHGAISNDGAVEMVEKYLDFNKVKEKNKICYAACTKLPNFNAKYFKINDYDEEIAKKIVLASASLPLIYDSTEVLGEKYIDGGIADNVPIQPVYGEKCDIIIVVLLSKDGQIDRSLYPNSRLIIIAPENLVENAITGTLNLDTDAKRVRIIEGYNDTINKIEPIMELMNFVHKKEEERKNPTLYRTYNYLKGVKRKIDKKKKRN
;
A
#
# COMPACT_ATOMS: atom_id res chain seq x y z
N VAL A 1 6.25 -0.24 -10.58
CA VAL A 1 6.73 -1.07 -9.46
C VAL A 1 5.84 -0.84 -8.26
N PHE A 2 5.49 -1.91 -7.55
CA PHE A 2 4.67 -1.87 -6.35
C PHE A 2 5.41 -2.57 -5.21
N SER A 3 5.21 -2.13 -3.99
CA SER A 3 5.76 -2.78 -2.80
C SER A 3 4.83 -2.57 -1.62
N GLY A 4 4.68 -3.57 -0.79
CA GLY A 4 3.83 -3.48 0.38
C GLY A 4 4.20 -4.45 1.49
N THR A 5 3.67 -4.17 2.66
CA THR A 5 3.83 -4.99 3.86
C THR A 5 2.45 -5.38 4.36
N SER A 6 2.25 -6.64 4.75
CA SER A 6 0.98 -7.13 5.31
C SER A 6 -0.18 -6.86 4.33
N ILE A 7 -1.24 -6.20 4.78
CA ILE A 7 -2.35 -5.78 3.90
C ILE A 7 -1.87 -4.89 2.73
N GLY A 8 -0.77 -4.17 2.91
CA GLY A 8 -0.13 -3.42 1.84
C GLY A 8 0.45 -4.31 0.74
N ALA A 9 0.89 -5.54 1.05
CA ALA A 9 1.31 -6.50 0.04
C ALA A 9 0.11 -6.99 -0.80
N PHE A 10 -1.04 -7.25 -0.17
CA PHE A 10 -2.29 -7.55 -0.88
C PHE A 10 -2.67 -6.43 -1.85
N ASN A 11 -2.74 -5.19 -1.36
CA ASN A 11 -3.06 -4.03 -2.18
C ASN A 11 -2.07 -3.87 -3.34
N SER A 12 -0.77 -4.04 -3.08
CA SER A 12 0.27 -3.94 -4.09
C SER A 12 0.07 -4.92 -5.25
N ILE A 13 -0.35 -6.16 -4.95
CA ILE A 13 -0.63 -7.18 -5.96
C ILE A 13 -1.90 -6.85 -6.73
N LEU A 14 -2.99 -6.46 -6.05
CA LEU A 14 -4.24 -6.06 -6.70
C LEU A 14 -4.02 -4.89 -7.68
N PHE A 15 -3.25 -3.88 -7.30
CA PHE A 15 -2.90 -2.78 -8.20
C PHE A 15 -1.95 -3.21 -9.32
N ALA A 16 -1.03 -4.14 -9.05
CA ALA A 16 -0.14 -4.69 -10.08
C ALA A 16 -0.89 -5.53 -11.12
N MET A 17 -1.99 -6.18 -10.72
CA MET A 17 -2.91 -6.88 -11.62
C MET A 17 -3.77 -5.94 -12.47
N ASP A 18 -3.82 -4.65 -12.13
CA ASP A 18 -4.68 -3.64 -12.77
C ASP A 18 -6.19 -3.94 -12.60
N GLU A 19 -6.57 -4.51 -11.45
CA GLU A 19 -7.94 -4.90 -11.12
C GLU A 19 -8.48 -4.12 -9.91
N VAL A 20 -8.70 -2.81 -10.08
CA VAL A 20 -9.19 -1.91 -9.01
C VAL A 20 -10.56 -2.37 -8.49
N GLU A 21 -11.46 -2.81 -9.36
CA GLU A 21 -12.78 -3.31 -8.98
C GLU A 21 -12.70 -4.56 -8.07
N LYS A 22 -11.67 -5.37 -8.24
CA LYS A 22 -11.42 -6.52 -7.38
C LYS A 22 -10.94 -6.08 -5.99
N ALA A 23 -10.14 -5.01 -5.94
CA ALA A 23 -9.73 -4.41 -4.67
C ALA A 23 -10.95 -3.88 -3.90
N ASP A 24 -11.88 -3.19 -4.56
CA ASP A 24 -13.12 -2.70 -3.95
C ASP A 24 -13.94 -3.86 -3.36
N LYS A 25 -14.16 -4.93 -4.13
CA LYS A 25 -14.87 -6.12 -3.66
C LYS A 25 -14.19 -6.79 -2.46
N LEU A 26 -12.87 -6.92 -2.48
CA LEU A 26 -12.11 -7.45 -1.34
C LEU A 26 -12.37 -6.60 -0.11
N TRP A 27 -12.25 -5.27 -0.23
CA TRP A 27 -12.46 -4.38 0.90
C TRP A 27 -13.91 -4.32 1.38
N GLU A 28 -14.90 -4.59 0.53
CA GLU A 28 -16.29 -4.77 0.95
C GLU A 28 -16.49 -6.06 1.77
N GLU A 29 -15.89 -7.18 1.33
CA GLU A 29 -16.10 -8.50 1.92
C GLU A 29 -15.24 -8.80 3.15
N VAL A 30 -14.06 -8.19 3.27
CA VAL A 30 -13.14 -8.46 4.37
C VAL A 30 -13.72 -7.94 5.70
N THR A 31 -13.75 -8.81 6.71
CA THR A 31 -14.15 -8.46 8.09
C THR A 31 -13.12 -8.99 9.08
N MET A 32 -13.14 -8.43 10.30
CA MET A 32 -12.27 -8.93 11.36
C MET A 32 -12.56 -10.38 11.72
N GLU A 33 -13.83 -10.77 11.71
CA GLU A 33 -14.24 -12.12 12.04
C GLU A 33 -13.70 -13.16 11.03
N LYS A 34 -13.59 -12.76 9.75
CA LYS A 34 -13.00 -13.64 8.71
C LYS A 34 -11.49 -13.78 8.86
N LEU A 35 -10.79 -12.68 9.13
CA LEU A 35 -9.34 -12.70 9.25
C LEU A 35 -8.89 -13.16 10.63
N VAL A 36 -9.45 -12.58 11.68
CA VAL A 36 -9.03 -12.77 13.07
C VAL A 36 -10.25 -13.12 13.93
N PRO A 37 -10.71 -14.38 13.93
CA PRO A 37 -11.93 -14.81 14.60
C PRO A 37 -11.76 -14.88 16.13
N ILE A 38 -11.21 -13.82 16.74
CA ILE A 38 -11.10 -13.64 18.20
C ILE A 38 -11.60 -12.25 18.61
N SER A 39 -12.04 -12.14 19.86
CA SER A 39 -12.59 -10.87 20.35
C SER A 39 -11.53 -9.76 20.46
N LYS A 40 -11.95 -8.49 20.32
CA LYS A 40 -11.09 -7.32 20.56
C LYS A 40 -10.41 -7.38 21.94
N THR A 41 -11.09 -7.89 22.94
CA THR A 41 -10.55 -8.04 24.29
C THR A 41 -9.41 -9.06 24.34
N GLU A 42 -9.53 -10.16 23.60
CA GLU A 42 -8.48 -11.16 23.50
C GLU A 42 -7.25 -10.63 22.72
N LEU A 43 -7.46 -9.87 21.67
CA LEU A 43 -6.40 -9.17 20.94
C LEU A 43 -5.58 -8.26 21.87
N ILE A 44 -6.25 -7.48 22.70
CA ILE A 44 -5.60 -6.58 23.67
C ILE A 44 -4.83 -7.38 24.72
N LYS A 45 -5.42 -8.45 25.28
CA LYS A 45 -4.75 -9.32 26.24
C LYS A 45 -3.48 -9.97 25.70
N ARG A 46 -3.42 -10.27 24.41
CA ARG A 46 -2.25 -10.85 23.74
C ARG A 46 -1.15 -9.81 23.46
N GLY A 47 -1.34 -8.55 23.84
CA GLY A 47 -0.34 -7.52 23.67
C GLY A 47 -0.15 -7.05 22.22
N ILE A 48 -1.07 -7.39 21.33
CA ILE A 48 -1.04 -6.97 19.93
C ILE A 48 -1.04 -5.46 19.82
N GLY A 49 -1.68 -4.77 20.78
CA GLY A 49 -1.61 -3.33 20.91
C GLY A 49 -0.20 -2.76 21.06
N LEU A 50 0.70 -3.48 21.72
CA LEU A 50 2.10 -3.08 21.87
C LEU A 50 2.88 -3.25 20.56
N TYR A 51 2.54 -4.27 19.78
CA TYR A 51 3.15 -4.57 18.49
C TYR A 51 2.81 -3.48 17.45
N LEU A 52 1.53 -3.17 17.29
CA LEU A 52 1.06 -2.17 16.33
C LEU A 52 1.40 -0.73 16.76
N GLY A 53 1.64 -0.49 18.04
CA GLY A 53 2.00 0.83 18.60
C GLY A 53 3.48 1.21 18.51
N GLY A 54 4.37 0.36 18.04
CA GLY A 54 5.77 0.66 17.65
C GLY A 54 6.75 1.05 18.77
N LYS A 55 6.28 1.40 19.96
CA LYS A 55 7.14 2.04 20.99
C LYS A 55 8.05 1.11 21.80
N ASN A 56 7.86 -0.23 21.76
CA ASN A 56 8.64 -1.18 22.55
C ASN A 56 9.06 -2.45 21.79
N LEU A 57 9.13 -2.37 20.46
CA LEU A 57 9.42 -3.52 19.61
C LEU A 57 10.79 -4.14 19.89
N GLN A 58 11.79 -3.34 20.27
CA GLN A 58 13.13 -3.84 20.58
C GLN A 58 13.16 -4.70 21.86
N LEU A 59 12.33 -4.36 22.85
CA LEU A 59 12.17 -5.18 24.06
C LEU A 59 11.41 -6.48 23.74
N ALA A 60 10.37 -6.41 22.91
CA ALA A 60 9.63 -7.59 22.46
C ALA A 60 10.52 -8.57 21.68
N LYS A 61 11.40 -8.08 20.82
CA LYS A 61 12.38 -8.86 20.06
C LYS A 61 13.27 -9.71 20.97
N LYS A 62 13.70 -9.19 22.10
CA LYS A 62 14.65 -9.86 22.99
C LYS A 62 14.04 -10.97 23.86
N PHE A 63 12.75 -10.87 24.19
CA PHE A 63 12.10 -11.74 25.16
C PHE A 63 11.02 -12.67 24.60
N LEU A 64 10.64 -12.52 23.33
CA LEU A 64 9.45 -13.14 22.75
C LEU A 64 9.72 -13.98 21.50
N THR A 65 10.98 -14.27 21.13
CA THR A 65 11.30 -14.94 19.85
C THR A 65 10.46 -16.21 19.68
N ASP A 66 10.49 -17.12 20.67
CA ASP A 66 9.74 -18.38 20.60
C ASP A 66 8.21 -18.16 20.58
N LYS A 67 7.73 -17.12 21.25
CA LYS A 67 6.30 -16.78 21.29
C LYS A 67 5.80 -16.10 20.02
N LEU A 68 6.70 -15.45 19.27
CA LEU A 68 6.35 -14.77 18.02
C LEU A 68 6.23 -15.74 16.84
N GLU A 69 6.77 -16.96 16.98
CA GLU A 69 6.64 -18.02 15.98
C GLU A 69 5.27 -18.69 16.01
N HIS A 70 4.61 -18.70 17.16
CA HIS A 70 3.36 -19.43 17.40
C HIS A 70 2.18 -18.47 17.51
N GLY A 71 1.21 -18.69 16.66
CA GLY A 71 -0.07 -18.00 16.65
C GLY A 71 -1.11 -18.68 17.56
N ALA A 72 -2.26 -18.09 17.59
CA ALA A 72 -3.37 -18.60 18.38
C ALA A 72 -4.52 -19.10 17.54
N ILE A 73 -4.52 -18.74 16.26
CA ILE A 73 -5.60 -19.04 15.33
C ILE A 73 -5.03 -19.46 13.97
N SER A 74 -5.85 -20.21 13.23
CA SER A 74 -5.59 -20.53 11.83
C SER A 74 -5.61 -19.25 10.97
N ASN A 75 -4.84 -19.25 9.89
CA ASN A 75 -4.83 -18.22 8.87
C ASN A 75 -5.78 -18.52 7.69
N ASP A 76 -6.73 -19.46 7.85
CA ASP A 76 -7.62 -19.91 6.77
C ASP A 76 -8.36 -18.77 6.08
N GLY A 77 -8.81 -17.76 6.85
CA GLY A 77 -9.45 -16.58 6.28
C GLY A 77 -8.52 -15.76 5.39
N ALA A 78 -7.25 -15.65 5.75
CA ALA A 78 -6.25 -14.97 4.92
C ALA A 78 -5.92 -15.82 3.68
N VAL A 79 -5.85 -17.13 3.79
CA VAL A 79 -5.66 -18.07 2.67
C VAL A 79 -6.81 -17.94 1.68
N GLU A 80 -8.06 -17.98 2.15
CA GLU A 80 -9.25 -17.82 1.30
C GLU A 80 -9.20 -16.49 0.53
N MET A 81 -8.80 -15.39 1.20
CA MET A 81 -8.69 -14.09 0.55
C MET A 81 -7.60 -14.06 -0.52
N VAL A 82 -6.43 -14.67 -0.26
CA VAL A 82 -5.35 -14.79 -1.25
C VAL A 82 -5.85 -15.56 -2.48
N GLU A 83 -6.45 -16.73 -2.28
CA GLU A 83 -6.92 -17.59 -3.37
C GLU A 83 -8.04 -16.97 -4.19
N LYS A 84 -8.95 -16.25 -3.55
CA LYS A 84 -10.10 -15.63 -4.21
C LYS A 84 -9.72 -14.39 -5.03
N TYR A 85 -8.80 -13.58 -4.51
CA TYR A 85 -8.58 -12.23 -5.04
C TYR A 85 -7.26 -12.06 -5.78
N LEU A 86 -6.20 -12.81 -5.47
CA LEU A 86 -4.89 -12.62 -6.06
C LEU A 86 -4.61 -13.60 -7.19
N ASP A 87 -4.13 -13.06 -8.30
CA ASP A 87 -3.69 -13.82 -9.47
C ASP A 87 -2.27 -13.36 -9.85
N PHE A 88 -1.30 -14.16 -9.46
CA PHE A 88 0.13 -13.82 -9.63
C PHE A 88 0.57 -13.89 -11.09
N ASN A 89 -0.14 -14.66 -11.93
CA ASN A 89 0.15 -14.71 -13.36
C ASN A 89 -0.24 -13.41 -14.04
N LYS A 90 -1.35 -12.78 -13.64
CA LYS A 90 -1.73 -11.46 -14.13
C LYS A 90 -0.71 -10.38 -13.84
N VAL A 91 -0.04 -10.42 -12.67
CA VAL A 91 1.06 -9.48 -12.37
C VAL A 91 2.16 -9.59 -13.41
N LYS A 92 2.52 -10.82 -13.81
CA LYS A 92 3.53 -11.10 -14.83
C LYS A 92 3.05 -10.64 -16.22
N GLU A 93 1.82 -10.97 -16.60
CA GLU A 93 1.20 -10.57 -17.87
C GLU A 93 1.15 -9.04 -18.05
N LYS A 94 0.88 -8.31 -16.97
CA LYS A 94 0.85 -6.83 -16.96
C LYS A 94 2.24 -6.19 -16.96
N ASN A 95 3.30 -6.97 -16.98
CA ASN A 95 4.68 -6.47 -16.92
C ASN A 95 4.94 -5.55 -15.70
N LYS A 96 4.24 -5.80 -14.60
CA LYS A 96 4.41 -5.05 -13.36
C LYS A 96 5.37 -5.79 -12.43
N ILE A 97 6.13 -5.04 -11.67
CA ILE A 97 7.03 -5.59 -10.64
C ILE A 97 6.37 -5.38 -9.29
N CYS A 98 6.28 -6.44 -8.49
CA CYS A 98 5.64 -6.40 -7.18
C CYS A 98 6.54 -7.02 -6.11
N TYR A 99 6.67 -6.33 -4.97
CA TYR A 99 7.41 -6.78 -3.82
C TYR A 99 6.50 -6.93 -2.60
N ALA A 100 6.72 -7.99 -1.83
CA ALA A 100 6.17 -8.16 -0.49
C ALA A 100 7.29 -8.16 0.54
N ALA A 101 7.13 -7.38 1.61
CA ALA A 101 8.08 -7.33 2.70
C ALA A 101 7.67 -8.32 3.81
N CYS A 102 8.64 -9.09 4.29
CA CYS A 102 8.49 -10.02 5.41
C CYS A 102 9.59 -9.76 6.44
N THR A 103 9.36 -10.17 7.68
CA THR A 103 10.38 -10.19 8.72
C THR A 103 10.93 -11.60 8.88
N LYS A 104 12.22 -11.79 8.60
CA LYS A 104 12.90 -13.09 8.73
C LYS A 104 13.21 -13.38 10.18
N LEU A 105 12.87 -14.59 10.65
CA LEU A 105 13.25 -15.12 11.95
C LEU A 105 14.58 -15.92 11.88
N PRO A 106 15.38 -16.00 12.94
CA PRO A 106 15.18 -15.34 14.24
C PRO A 106 15.75 -13.92 14.31
N ASN A 107 16.37 -13.41 13.24
CA ASN A 107 17.18 -12.17 13.26
C ASN A 107 16.35 -10.90 13.10
N PHE A 108 15.06 -11.00 12.81
CA PHE A 108 14.14 -9.86 12.58
C PHE A 108 14.59 -8.91 11.48
N ASN A 109 15.31 -9.39 10.49
CA ASN A 109 15.71 -8.59 9.34
C ASN A 109 14.58 -8.51 8.32
N ALA A 110 14.45 -7.33 7.68
CA ALA A 110 13.55 -7.19 6.55
C ALA A 110 14.02 -8.08 5.38
N LYS A 111 13.08 -8.80 4.78
CA LYS A 111 13.27 -9.52 3.53
C LYS A 111 12.23 -9.05 2.53
N TYR A 112 12.68 -8.56 1.39
CA TYR A 112 11.84 -8.15 0.28
C TYR A 112 11.82 -9.25 -0.76
N PHE A 113 10.66 -9.82 -1.01
CA PHE A 113 10.46 -10.83 -2.03
C PHE A 113 9.90 -10.18 -3.29
N LYS A 114 10.60 -10.32 -4.42
CA LYS A 114 10.07 -9.96 -5.73
C LYS A 114 9.11 -11.07 -6.16
N ILE A 115 7.83 -10.81 -6.07
CA ILE A 115 6.76 -11.79 -6.33
C ILE A 115 6.90 -12.43 -7.72
N ASN A 116 7.35 -11.65 -8.68
CA ASN A 116 7.53 -12.10 -10.08
C ASN A 116 8.50 -13.28 -10.24
N ASP A 117 9.45 -13.45 -9.31
CA ASP A 117 10.51 -14.45 -9.41
C ASP A 117 10.07 -15.85 -8.95
N TYR A 118 8.85 -15.97 -8.42
CA TYR A 118 8.34 -17.20 -7.82
C TYR A 118 7.14 -17.77 -8.59
N ASP A 119 6.92 -19.07 -8.41
CA ASP A 119 5.67 -19.71 -8.83
C ASP A 119 4.51 -19.27 -7.92
N GLU A 120 3.31 -19.64 -8.30
CA GLU A 120 2.08 -19.23 -7.61
C GLU A 120 2.04 -19.72 -6.16
N GLU A 121 2.48 -20.96 -5.89
CA GLU A 121 2.45 -21.54 -4.56
C GLU A 121 3.42 -20.85 -3.60
N ILE A 122 4.61 -20.53 -4.06
CA ILE A 122 5.58 -19.79 -3.28
C ILE A 122 5.14 -18.33 -3.12
N ALA A 123 4.60 -17.70 -4.16
CA ALA A 123 4.08 -16.35 -4.09
C ALA A 123 2.93 -16.22 -3.07
N LYS A 124 2.00 -17.16 -3.03
CA LYS A 124 0.95 -17.24 -1.99
C LYS A 124 1.55 -17.29 -0.60
N LYS A 125 2.51 -18.18 -0.36
CA LYS A 125 3.20 -18.30 0.94
C LYS A 125 3.90 -17.02 1.34
N ILE A 126 4.54 -16.32 0.41
CA ILE A 126 5.19 -15.03 0.67
C ILE A 126 4.18 -13.97 1.13
N VAL A 127 3.02 -13.87 0.46
CA VAL A 127 1.98 -12.91 0.84
C VAL A 127 1.41 -13.24 2.22
N LEU A 128 1.14 -14.52 2.49
CA LEU A 128 0.70 -14.97 3.81
C LEU A 128 1.76 -14.70 4.89
N ALA A 129 3.04 -14.95 4.59
CA ALA A 129 4.14 -14.62 5.50
C ALA A 129 4.21 -13.12 5.80
N SER A 130 4.01 -12.28 4.78
CA SER A 130 3.96 -10.82 4.94
C SER A 130 2.83 -10.36 5.86
N ALA A 131 1.75 -11.13 5.97
CA ALA A 131 0.58 -10.86 6.80
C ALA A 131 0.48 -11.74 8.05
N SER A 132 1.50 -12.55 8.35
CA SER A 132 1.54 -13.41 9.54
C SER A 132 1.81 -12.60 10.80
N LEU A 133 0.74 -11.93 11.29
CA LEU A 133 0.78 -11.11 12.51
C LEU A 133 1.20 -11.96 13.71
N PRO A 134 2.31 -11.63 14.38
CA PRO A 134 2.78 -12.36 15.55
C PRO A 134 1.74 -12.45 16.66
N LEU A 135 1.71 -13.54 17.38
CA LEU A 135 0.75 -13.87 18.45
C LEU A 135 -0.69 -14.11 17.95
N ILE A 136 -0.97 -13.80 16.69
CA ILE A 136 -2.24 -14.13 16.03
C ILE A 136 -2.06 -15.37 15.16
N TYR A 137 -1.18 -15.30 14.18
CA TYR A 137 -0.87 -16.38 13.26
C TYR A 137 0.48 -17.01 13.54
N ASP A 138 0.63 -18.28 13.18
CA ASP A 138 1.94 -18.92 13.14
C ASP A 138 2.87 -18.21 12.14
N SER A 139 4.18 -18.34 12.37
CA SER A 139 5.16 -17.96 11.36
C SER A 139 4.98 -18.83 10.11
N THR A 140 5.12 -18.23 8.95
CA THR A 140 5.01 -18.95 7.68
C THR A 140 6.40 -19.34 7.18
N GLU A 141 6.55 -20.63 6.80
CA GLU A 141 7.78 -21.11 6.18
C GLU A 141 7.77 -20.84 4.67
N VAL A 142 8.80 -20.14 4.20
CA VAL A 142 9.04 -19.85 2.78
C VAL A 142 10.47 -20.27 2.46
N LEU A 143 10.65 -21.20 1.53
CA LEU A 143 11.95 -21.70 1.09
C LEU A 143 12.87 -22.19 2.24
N GLY A 144 12.31 -22.87 3.21
CA GLY A 144 13.04 -23.44 4.36
C GLY A 144 13.40 -22.45 5.47
N GLU A 145 12.91 -21.20 5.37
CA GLU A 145 13.13 -20.17 6.38
C GLU A 145 11.79 -19.66 6.93
N LYS A 146 11.77 -19.26 8.20
CA LYS A 146 10.56 -18.76 8.87
C LYS A 146 10.42 -17.25 8.78
N TYR A 147 9.22 -16.81 8.48
CA TYR A 147 8.87 -15.40 8.35
C TYR A 147 7.60 -15.07 9.12
N ILE A 148 7.53 -13.85 9.59
CA ILE A 148 6.36 -13.22 10.20
C ILE A 148 6.09 -11.89 9.50
N ASP A 149 4.99 -11.20 9.89
CA ASP A 149 4.56 -9.94 9.33
C ASP A 149 5.73 -8.96 9.15
N GLY A 150 5.81 -8.40 7.94
CA GLY A 150 6.89 -7.51 7.55
C GLY A 150 6.94 -6.22 8.36
N GLY A 151 5.82 -5.79 8.94
CA GLY A 151 5.73 -4.55 9.72
C GLY A 151 6.62 -4.49 10.97
N ILE A 152 7.16 -5.65 11.40
CA ILE A 152 8.17 -5.66 12.48
C ILE A 152 9.52 -5.09 12.01
N ALA A 153 9.93 -5.42 10.81
CA ALA A 153 11.22 -5.01 10.27
C ALA A 153 11.10 -3.76 9.41
N ASP A 154 10.11 -3.70 8.52
CA ASP A 154 9.86 -2.58 7.63
C ASP A 154 8.37 -2.50 7.23
N ASN A 155 7.66 -1.56 7.84
CA ASN A 155 6.23 -1.35 7.55
C ASN A 155 5.98 -0.49 6.30
N VAL A 156 7.01 0.18 5.78
CA VAL A 156 6.91 1.06 4.62
C VAL A 156 8.05 0.74 3.64
N PRO A 157 7.95 -0.36 2.88
CA PRO A 157 9.05 -0.93 2.11
C PRO A 157 9.35 -0.11 0.85
N ILE A 158 10.01 1.03 1.00
CA ILE A 158 10.45 1.91 -0.09
C ILE A 158 11.69 1.34 -0.79
N GLN A 159 12.56 0.67 -0.01
CA GLN A 159 13.86 0.18 -0.47
C GLN A 159 13.80 -0.61 -1.78
N PRO A 160 12.92 -1.61 -1.95
CA PRO A 160 12.88 -2.39 -3.19
C PRO A 160 12.41 -1.55 -4.39
N VAL A 161 11.48 -0.60 -4.19
CA VAL A 161 11.03 0.30 -5.26
C VAL A 161 12.14 1.26 -5.68
N TYR A 162 12.88 1.79 -4.71
CA TYR A 162 14.06 2.62 -4.96
C TYR A 162 15.16 1.85 -5.72
N GLY A 163 15.36 0.57 -5.39
CA GLY A 163 16.29 -0.32 -6.07
C GLY A 163 15.96 -0.54 -7.55
N GLU A 164 14.69 -0.46 -7.94
CA GLU A 164 14.23 -0.51 -9.34
C GLU A 164 14.40 0.85 -10.08
N LYS A 165 15.05 1.83 -9.47
CA LYS A 165 15.39 3.15 -10.04
C LYS A 165 14.17 3.96 -10.48
N CYS A 166 13.10 3.94 -9.69
CA CYS A 166 11.93 4.76 -9.93
C CYS A 166 12.23 6.23 -9.64
N ASP A 167 12.00 7.13 -10.59
CA ASP A 167 12.20 8.58 -10.43
C ASP A 167 11.21 9.18 -9.43
N ILE A 168 9.98 8.68 -9.42
CA ILE A 168 8.90 9.11 -8.51
C ILE A 168 8.40 7.90 -7.75
N ILE A 169 8.35 8.01 -6.43
CA ILE A 169 7.80 6.99 -5.54
C ILE A 169 6.65 7.60 -4.74
N ILE A 170 5.45 7.05 -4.92
CA ILE A 170 4.28 7.43 -4.15
C ILE A 170 4.22 6.50 -2.94
N VAL A 171 4.23 7.07 -1.74
CA VAL A 171 4.19 6.34 -0.47
C VAL A 171 2.86 6.62 0.21
N VAL A 172 2.08 5.58 0.44
CA VAL A 172 0.80 5.67 1.15
C VAL A 172 1.00 5.14 2.57
N LEU A 173 0.75 6.00 3.56
CA LEU A 173 0.91 5.69 4.97
C LEU A 173 -0.45 5.44 5.63
N LEU A 174 -0.45 4.56 6.66
CA LEU A 174 -1.64 4.28 7.47
C LEU A 174 -1.84 5.28 8.62
N SER A 175 -0.81 6.08 8.95
CA SER A 175 -0.89 7.08 10.01
C SER A 175 -0.03 8.30 9.70
N LYS A 176 -0.32 9.42 10.35
CA LYS A 176 0.47 10.67 10.28
C LYS A 176 1.88 10.52 10.85
N ASP A 177 2.04 9.60 11.79
CA ASP A 177 3.28 9.47 12.59
C ASP A 177 4.39 8.73 11.81
N GLY A 178 4.11 8.26 10.61
CA GLY A 178 5.09 7.60 9.75
C GLY A 178 6.19 8.58 9.32
N GLN A 179 7.37 8.47 9.91
CA GLN A 179 8.54 9.26 9.51
C GLN A 179 9.32 8.53 8.41
N ILE A 180 9.56 9.22 7.31
CA ILE A 180 10.36 8.73 6.20
C ILE A 180 11.60 9.61 6.06
N ASP A 181 12.76 9.01 6.24
CA ASP A 181 14.03 9.70 5.96
C ASP A 181 14.26 9.77 4.44
N ARG A 182 13.96 10.93 3.87
CA ARG A 182 14.11 11.20 2.44
C ARG A 182 15.56 11.18 1.98
N SER A 183 16.52 11.36 2.90
CA SER A 183 17.96 11.35 2.57
C SER A 183 18.46 9.99 2.11
N LEU A 184 17.73 8.90 2.45
CA LEU A 184 18.02 7.54 2.01
C LEU A 184 17.66 7.30 0.53
N TYR A 185 16.90 8.21 -0.11
CA TYR A 185 16.39 8.07 -1.48
C TYR A 185 16.72 9.30 -2.35
N PRO A 186 18.01 9.69 -2.46
CA PRO A 186 18.41 10.96 -3.08
C PRO A 186 18.04 11.07 -4.57
N ASN A 187 17.95 9.94 -5.27
CA ASN A 187 17.67 9.89 -6.70
C ASN A 187 16.18 9.76 -7.05
N SER A 188 15.30 9.75 -6.05
CA SER A 188 13.86 9.61 -6.26
C SER A 188 13.08 10.74 -5.58
N ARG A 189 12.02 11.21 -6.24
CA ARG A 189 11.08 12.14 -5.63
C ARG A 189 10.01 11.37 -4.87
N LEU A 190 9.98 11.51 -3.54
CA LEU A 190 8.94 10.90 -2.72
C LEU A 190 7.71 11.80 -2.61
N ILE A 191 6.55 11.28 -3.00
CA ILE A 191 5.23 11.87 -2.77
C ILE A 191 4.57 11.06 -1.65
N ILE A 192 4.40 11.68 -0.48
CA ILE A 192 3.86 10.99 0.70
C ILE A 192 2.39 11.37 0.83
N ILE A 193 1.52 10.36 0.82
CA ILE A 193 0.09 10.47 1.10
C ILE A 193 -0.12 9.86 2.49
N ALA A 194 -0.57 10.66 3.43
CA ALA A 194 -0.84 10.26 4.81
C ALA A 194 -2.21 10.77 5.22
N PRO A 195 -2.96 10.04 6.07
CA PRO A 195 -4.27 10.48 6.51
C PRO A 195 -4.18 11.80 7.27
N GLU A 196 -4.93 12.82 6.81
CA GLU A 196 -4.93 14.15 7.46
C GLU A 196 -5.89 14.24 8.64
N ASN A 197 -7.06 13.62 8.52
CA ASN A 197 -8.16 13.76 9.49
C ASN A 197 -8.43 12.52 10.34
N LEU A 198 -7.80 11.37 10.07
CA LEU A 198 -7.96 10.19 10.90
C LEU A 198 -7.30 10.40 12.28
N VAL A 199 -8.14 10.43 13.30
CA VAL A 199 -7.72 10.58 14.71
C VAL A 199 -7.36 9.22 15.34
N GLU A 200 -7.68 8.14 14.64
CA GLU A 200 -7.46 6.77 15.13
C GLU A 200 -5.96 6.46 15.18
N ASN A 201 -5.53 5.82 16.27
CA ASN A 201 -4.19 5.28 16.33
C ASN A 201 -4.07 4.03 15.41
N ALA A 202 -2.86 3.66 15.06
CA ALA A 202 -2.58 2.53 14.15
C ALA A 202 -3.27 1.22 14.60
N ILE A 203 -3.53 1.04 15.90
CA ILE A 203 -4.13 -0.17 16.47
C ILE A 203 -5.63 -0.19 16.27
N THR A 204 -6.32 0.86 16.70
CA THR A 204 -7.80 0.93 16.62
C THR A 204 -8.24 1.18 15.19
N GLY A 205 -7.42 1.88 14.42
CA GLY A 205 -7.68 2.20 13.03
C GLY A 205 -7.44 1.02 12.09
N THR A 206 -6.24 0.47 12.03
CA THR A 206 -5.85 -0.56 11.05
C THR A 206 -6.65 -1.86 11.19
N LEU A 207 -6.98 -2.26 12.42
CA LEU A 207 -7.75 -3.47 12.70
C LEU A 207 -9.28 -3.25 12.79
N ASN A 208 -9.76 -2.02 12.63
CA ASN A 208 -11.19 -1.79 12.57
C ASN A 208 -11.70 -1.97 11.13
N LEU A 209 -12.19 -3.15 10.81
CA LEU A 209 -12.77 -3.51 9.51
C LEU A 209 -14.30 -3.43 9.50
N ASP A 210 -14.90 -2.68 10.42
CA ASP A 210 -16.33 -2.38 10.39
C ASP A 210 -16.68 -1.62 9.10
N THR A 211 -17.84 -1.90 8.52
CA THR A 211 -18.25 -1.37 7.22
C THR A 211 -18.21 0.15 7.16
N ASP A 212 -18.70 0.83 8.19
CA ASP A 212 -18.71 2.29 8.23
C ASP A 212 -17.30 2.87 8.38
N ALA A 213 -16.44 2.24 9.20
CA ALA A 213 -15.04 2.63 9.34
C ALA A 213 -14.27 2.46 8.03
N LYS A 214 -14.52 1.38 7.28
CA LYS A 214 -13.91 1.17 5.94
C LYS A 214 -14.34 2.27 4.96
N ARG A 215 -15.64 2.58 4.89
CA ARG A 215 -16.17 3.64 4.01
C ARG A 215 -15.55 4.99 4.30
N VAL A 216 -15.49 5.36 5.57
CA VAL A 216 -14.85 6.63 5.99
C VAL A 216 -13.40 6.67 5.51
N ARG A 217 -12.63 5.60 5.70
CA ARG A 217 -11.22 5.55 5.27
C ARG A 217 -11.04 5.60 3.77
N ILE A 218 -11.92 4.96 3.00
CA ILE A 218 -11.88 5.02 1.53
C ILE A 218 -12.10 6.48 1.07
N ILE A 219 -13.10 7.17 1.65
CA ILE A 219 -13.38 8.58 1.32
C ILE A 219 -12.21 9.49 1.74
N GLU A 220 -11.70 9.32 2.97
CA GLU A 220 -10.54 10.11 3.45
C GLU A 220 -9.31 9.84 2.58
N GLY A 221 -8.99 8.58 2.28
CA GLY A 221 -7.86 8.23 1.41
C GLY A 221 -7.98 8.82 0.00
N TYR A 222 -9.21 8.86 -0.55
CA TYR A 222 -9.49 9.54 -1.81
C TYR A 222 -9.20 11.05 -1.71
N ASN A 223 -9.74 11.72 -0.69
CA ASN A 223 -9.56 13.14 -0.48
C ASN A 223 -8.09 13.49 -0.26
N ASP A 224 -7.39 12.76 0.61
CA ASP A 224 -5.96 12.94 0.87
C ASP A 224 -5.12 12.78 -0.40
N THR A 225 -5.50 11.83 -1.27
CA THR A 225 -4.83 11.60 -2.54
C THR A 225 -5.07 12.77 -3.50
N ILE A 226 -6.32 13.18 -3.70
CA ILE A 226 -6.67 14.30 -4.60
C ILE A 226 -5.99 15.58 -4.13
N ASN A 227 -6.11 15.93 -2.86
CA ASN A 227 -5.48 17.12 -2.29
C ASN A 227 -3.96 17.16 -2.49
N LYS A 228 -3.32 15.98 -2.53
CA LYS A 228 -1.87 15.87 -2.71
C LYS A 228 -1.43 15.84 -4.17
N ILE A 229 -2.19 15.16 -5.02
CA ILE A 229 -1.79 14.89 -6.41
C ILE A 229 -2.27 15.97 -7.36
N GLU A 230 -3.48 16.53 -7.18
CA GLU A 230 -4.07 17.52 -8.09
C GLU A 230 -3.19 18.76 -8.29
N PRO A 231 -2.62 19.40 -7.24
CA PRO A 231 -1.72 20.54 -7.43
C PRO A 231 -0.46 20.19 -8.22
N ILE A 232 0.05 18.96 -8.05
CA ILE A 232 1.22 18.47 -8.79
C ILE A 232 0.87 18.32 -10.27
N MET A 233 -0.28 17.72 -10.58
CA MET A 233 -0.76 17.53 -11.95
C MET A 233 -1.02 18.87 -12.64
N GLU A 234 -1.61 19.84 -11.94
CA GLU A 234 -1.82 21.19 -12.46
C GLU A 234 -0.50 21.87 -12.79
N LEU A 235 0.49 21.77 -11.90
CA LEU A 235 1.83 22.33 -12.14
C LEU A 235 2.52 21.66 -13.33
N MET A 236 2.47 20.34 -13.43
CA MET A 236 3.03 19.58 -14.55
C MET A 236 2.39 20.00 -15.89
N ASN A 237 1.06 20.10 -15.91
CA ASN A 237 0.33 20.54 -17.10
C ASN A 237 0.69 21.98 -17.49
N PHE A 238 0.86 22.88 -16.52
CA PHE A 238 1.32 24.24 -16.77
C PHE A 238 2.73 24.29 -17.36
N VAL A 239 3.67 23.53 -16.78
CA VAL A 239 5.06 23.47 -17.26
C VAL A 239 5.11 22.90 -18.67
N HIS A 240 4.45 21.76 -18.91
CA HIS A 240 4.37 21.14 -20.24
C HIS A 240 3.81 22.11 -21.30
N LYS A 241 2.73 22.79 -20.97
CA LYS A 241 2.15 23.81 -21.84
C LYS A 241 3.13 24.92 -22.16
N LYS A 242 3.92 25.40 -21.18
CA LYS A 242 4.95 26.43 -21.39
C LYS A 242 6.09 25.93 -22.25
N GLU A 243 6.48 24.68 -22.13
CA GLU A 243 7.50 24.09 -22.99
C GLU A 243 7.03 23.96 -24.44
N GLU A 244 5.78 23.55 -24.68
CA GLU A 244 5.19 23.53 -26.03
C GLU A 244 5.10 24.94 -26.63
N GLU A 245 4.72 25.96 -25.85
CA GLU A 245 4.73 27.36 -26.27
C GLU A 245 6.12 27.81 -26.73
N ARG A 246 7.18 27.36 -26.03
CA ARG A 246 8.58 27.70 -26.37
C ARG A 246 9.07 26.95 -27.62
N LYS A 247 8.69 25.67 -27.78
CA LYS A 247 9.11 24.86 -28.94
C LYS A 247 8.43 25.30 -30.25
N ASN A 248 7.16 25.74 -30.23
CA ASN A 248 6.37 26.12 -31.39
C ASN A 248 5.51 27.35 -31.13
N PRO A 249 6.11 28.54 -30.98
CA PRO A 249 5.39 29.75 -30.56
C PRO A 249 4.31 30.18 -31.57
N THR A 250 4.53 29.98 -32.88
CA THR A 250 3.57 30.37 -33.92
C THR A 250 2.37 29.42 -33.95
N LEU A 251 2.56 28.11 -33.95
CA LEU A 251 1.49 27.13 -33.91
C LEU A 251 0.63 27.30 -32.67
N TYR A 252 1.27 27.52 -31.52
CA TYR A 252 0.57 27.69 -30.25
C TYR A 252 -0.28 28.98 -30.22
N ARG A 253 0.24 30.11 -30.74
CA ARG A 253 -0.53 31.36 -30.88
C ARG A 253 -1.72 31.16 -31.78
N THR A 254 -1.57 30.50 -32.95
CA THR A 254 -2.64 30.19 -33.90
C THR A 254 -3.70 29.30 -33.27
N TYR A 255 -3.31 28.26 -32.56
CA TYR A 255 -4.23 27.35 -31.86
C TYR A 255 -5.06 28.10 -30.80
N ASN A 256 -4.43 28.93 -29.97
CA ASN A 256 -5.13 29.68 -28.93
C ASN A 256 -6.08 30.75 -29.53
N TYR A 257 -5.68 31.37 -30.63
CA TYR A 257 -6.56 32.27 -31.37
C TYR A 257 -7.82 31.55 -31.85
N LEU A 258 -7.67 30.42 -32.53
CA LEU A 258 -8.80 29.63 -33.04
C LEU A 258 -9.70 29.11 -31.90
N LYS A 259 -9.11 28.68 -30.78
CA LYS A 259 -9.84 28.25 -29.57
C LYS A 259 -10.66 29.44 -28.98
N GLY A 260 -10.10 30.62 -28.98
CA GLY A 260 -10.78 31.88 -28.57
C GLY A 260 -11.96 32.22 -29.45
N VAL A 261 -11.80 32.06 -30.77
CA VAL A 261 -12.87 32.26 -31.77
C VAL A 261 -13.98 31.23 -31.56
N LYS A 262 -13.66 29.96 -31.43
CA LYS A 262 -14.64 28.89 -31.17
C LYS A 262 -15.47 29.18 -29.91
N ARG A 263 -14.83 29.55 -28.80
CA ARG A 263 -15.54 29.93 -27.55
C ARG A 263 -16.50 31.07 -27.70
N LYS A 264 -16.16 32.09 -28.54
CA LYS A 264 -17.04 33.22 -28.84
C LYS A 264 -18.27 32.78 -29.66
N ILE A 265 -18.06 31.90 -30.63
CA ILE A 265 -19.15 31.34 -31.46
C ILE A 265 -20.11 30.48 -30.58
N ASP A 266 -19.57 29.61 -29.75
CA ASP A 266 -20.37 28.75 -28.86
C ASP A 266 -21.18 29.58 -27.83
N LYS A 267 -20.61 30.68 -27.31
CA LYS A 267 -21.34 31.62 -26.45
C LYS A 267 -22.44 32.36 -27.17
N LYS A 268 -22.27 32.69 -28.46
CA LYS A 268 -23.33 33.32 -29.29
C LYS A 268 -24.46 32.35 -29.57
N LYS A 269 -24.15 31.07 -29.88
CA LYS A 269 -25.16 30.01 -30.11
C LYS A 269 -26.00 29.66 -28.87
N LYS A 270 -25.49 29.92 -27.67
CA LYS A 270 -26.25 29.69 -26.41
C LYS A 270 -27.12 30.90 -25.99
N ARG A 271 -27.00 32.04 -26.67
CA ARG A 271 -27.77 33.25 -26.39
C ARG A 271 -28.92 33.51 -27.37
N ASN A 272 -28.96 32.76 -28.46
CA ASN A 272 -30.07 32.65 -29.43
C ASN A 272 -30.79 31.30 -29.23
#